data_85f365777a851399946d1fbcd2bf50d0
#
_entry.id   85f365777a851399946d1fbcd2bf50d0
#
_cell.length_a   1.000
_cell.length_b   1.000
_cell.length_c   1.000
_cell.angle_alpha   90.00
_cell.angle_beta   90.00
_cell.angle_gamma   90.00
#
_symmetry.space_group_name_H-M   'P 1'
#
loop_
_entity.id
_entity.type
_entity.pdbx_description
1 polymer ?
#
loop_
_entity_poly.entity_id
_entity_poly.type
_entity_poly.pdbx_seq_one_letter_code
_entity_poly.pdbx_strand_id
1 'polypeptide(L)'
;MDTSDPEITFDKKGNCNHCDDFLKKYKNKIYHGEESDRQLEIIVNKIKNTKGKNKYDCLIGMSGGVDSSYVAYKTVQLGLNPLAVHVDNGWDSEESVKNIKNVCNKLNIDYQSYVLNWEAFKDIQLSILKSSIVEVEIPTDIAIVGATHKIASENNIKFIISGGNLATEGILPYLWFYDPKDLKLLKSIQKRFGKNSNSLKSFPSFDYKKEIYYKFFSKIRQIYILNYLPYKKEDAIKTLENKVNWKNYGGKH
;
A
#
# COMPACT_ATOMS: atom_id res chain seq x y z
N MET A 1 12.57 -3.90 20.06
CA MET A 1 13.80 -4.43 19.41
C MET A 1 14.80 -4.65 20.51
N ASP A 2 15.61 -5.66 20.41
CA ASP A 2 16.58 -6.06 21.43
C ASP A 2 17.90 -6.55 20.79
N THR A 3 18.81 -7.09 21.61
CA THR A 3 20.13 -7.55 21.17
C THR A 3 20.14 -8.79 20.28
N SER A 4 18.99 -9.31 19.89
CA SER A 4 18.89 -10.36 18.86
C SER A 4 19.13 -9.80 17.45
N ASP A 5 18.96 -8.48 17.25
CA ASP A 5 19.36 -7.80 16.04
C ASP A 5 20.89 -7.48 16.11
N PRO A 6 21.72 -8.04 15.19
CA PRO A 6 23.18 -7.88 15.24
C PRO A 6 23.64 -6.43 15.00
N GLU A 7 22.80 -5.56 14.44
CA GLU A 7 23.13 -4.16 14.14
C GLU A 7 22.58 -3.17 15.18
N ILE A 8 21.86 -3.66 16.20
CA ILE A 8 21.32 -2.77 17.21
C ILE A 8 22.41 -2.26 18.13
N THR A 9 22.39 -0.95 18.35
CA THR A 9 23.24 -0.28 19.35
C THR A 9 22.36 0.58 20.24
N PHE A 10 22.79 0.77 21.49
CA PHE A 10 22.06 1.59 22.46
C PHE A 10 22.92 2.76 22.91
N ASP A 11 22.31 3.93 23.05
CA ASP A 11 22.94 5.09 23.68
C ASP A 11 22.97 4.94 25.21
N LYS A 12 23.59 5.91 25.89
CA LYS A 12 23.70 5.94 27.38
C LYS A 12 22.32 6.06 28.08
N LYS A 13 21.27 6.44 27.35
CA LYS A 13 19.90 6.59 27.87
C LYS A 13 19.02 5.36 27.54
N GLY A 14 19.57 4.37 26.85
CA GLY A 14 18.84 3.18 26.45
C GLY A 14 18.03 3.31 25.14
N ASN A 15 18.18 4.41 24.38
CA ASN A 15 17.57 4.53 23.06
C ASN A 15 18.39 3.75 22.04
N CYS A 16 17.71 3.03 21.14
CA CYS A 16 18.42 2.30 20.09
C CYS A 16 18.62 3.18 18.84
N ASN A 17 19.64 2.84 18.05
CA ASN A 17 19.93 3.49 16.75
C ASN A 17 18.72 3.49 15.80
N HIS A 18 17.91 2.41 15.78
CA HIS A 18 16.71 2.35 14.95
C HIS A 18 15.65 3.37 15.37
N CYS A 19 15.48 3.60 16.68
CA CYS A 19 14.61 4.66 17.19
C CYS A 19 15.09 6.05 16.75
N ASP A 20 16.39 6.29 16.85
CA ASP A 20 17.01 7.57 16.43
C ASP A 20 16.82 7.80 14.92
N ASP A 21 17.03 6.78 14.11
CA ASP A 21 16.83 6.87 12.66
C ASP A 21 15.34 7.08 12.28
N PHE A 22 14.43 6.43 13.00
CA PHE A 22 13.00 6.68 12.85
C PHE A 22 12.66 8.14 13.16
N LEU A 23 13.11 8.66 14.31
CA LEU A 23 12.84 10.04 14.71
C LEU A 23 13.41 11.07 13.71
N LYS A 24 14.60 10.81 13.15
CA LYS A 24 15.18 11.65 12.08
C LYS A 24 14.31 11.62 10.82
N LYS A 25 13.85 10.43 10.40
CA LYS A 25 12.94 10.26 9.23
C LYS A 25 11.59 10.92 9.48
N TYR A 26 11.05 10.76 10.68
CA TYR A 26 9.77 11.33 11.10
C TYR A 26 9.78 12.87 10.98
N LYS A 27 10.80 13.54 11.55
CA LYS A 27 10.93 15.00 11.50
C LYS A 27 10.90 15.57 10.07
N ASN A 28 11.38 14.81 9.09
CA ASN A 28 11.55 15.29 7.72
C ASN A 28 10.44 14.87 6.74
N LYS A 29 9.53 13.98 7.15
CA LYS A 29 8.57 13.36 6.24
C LYS A 29 7.14 13.32 6.76
N ILE A 30 6.90 13.65 8.01
CA ILE A 30 5.57 13.80 8.59
C ILE A 30 5.40 15.26 8.95
N TYR A 31 4.33 15.83 8.45
CA TYR A 31 4.01 17.24 8.64
C TYR A 31 2.95 17.39 9.73
N HIS A 32 3.01 18.50 10.47
CA HIS A 32 2.10 18.83 11.56
C HIS A 32 1.61 20.27 11.45
N GLY A 33 0.42 20.56 11.99
CA GLY A 33 -0.16 21.89 12.04
C GLY A 33 -0.30 22.53 10.65
N GLU A 34 -0.11 23.84 10.57
CA GLU A 34 -0.26 24.62 9.33
C GLU A 34 0.59 24.13 8.15
N GLU A 35 1.79 23.60 8.43
CA GLU A 35 2.63 23.03 7.38
C GLU A 35 2.02 21.75 6.78
N SER A 36 1.35 20.93 7.60
CA SER A 36 0.57 19.79 7.13
C SER A 36 -0.52 20.20 6.15
N ASP A 37 -1.31 21.19 6.52
CA ASP A 37 -2.40 21.72 5.69
C ASP A 37 -1.87 22.30 4.38
N ARG A 38 -0.79 23.07 4.46
CA ARG A 38 -0.13 23.66 3.27
C ARG A 38 0.39 22.59 2.31
N GLN A 39 1.09 21.58 2.80
CA GLN A 39 1.63 20.51 1.96
C GLN A 39 0.51 19.66 1.36
N LEU A 40 -0.53 19.39 2.14
CA LEU A 40 -1.70 18.65 1.67
C LEU A 40 -2.43 19.40 0.55
N GLU A 41 -2.62 20.70 0.70
CA GLU A 41 -3.22 21.56 -0.33
C GLU A 41 -2.41 21.55 -1.63
N ILE A 42 -1.08 21.67 -1.54
CA ILE A 42 -0.19 21.59 -2.70
C ILE A 42 -0.38 20.26 -3.45
N ILE A 43 -0.44 19.16 -2.72
CA ILE A 43 -0.60 17.81 -3.31
C ILE A 43 -1.98 17.67 -3.95
N VAL A 44 -3.05 18.08 -3.27
CA VAL A 44 -4.43 18.02 -3.78
C VAL A 44 -4.57 18.86 -5.05
N ASN A 45 -4.07 20.09 -5.05
CA ASN A 45 -4.09 20.95 -6.22
C ASN A 45 -3.31 20.35 -7.39
N LYS A 46 -2.16 19.72 -7.12
CA LYS A 46 -1.37 19.03 -8.15
C LYS A 46 -2.14 17.86 -8.75
N ILE A 47 -2.83 17.07 -7.95
CA ILE A 47 -3.67 15.94 -8.42
C ILE A 47 -4.79 16.48 -9.30
N LYS A 48 -5.56 17.47 -8.82
CA LYS A 48 -6.68 18.09 -9.56
C LYS A 48 -6.23 18.69 -10.89
N ASN A 49 -5.13 19.43 -10.89
CA ASN A 49 -4.60 20.07 -12.11
C ASN A 49 -4.05 19.05 -13.13
N THR A 50 -3.69 17.86 -12.70
CA THR A 50 -3.15 16.81 -13.59
C THR A 50 -4.24 15.93 -14.20
N LYS A 51 -5.45 15.91 -13.63
CA LYS A 51 -6.59 15.09 -14.08
C LYS A 51 -6.95 15.30 -15.55
N GLY A 52 -6.97 16.56 -16.01
CA GLY A 52 -7.43 16.91 -17.35
C GLY A 52 -8.88 16.46 -17.58
N LYS A 53 -9.12 15.68 -18.67
CA LYS A 53 -10.44 15.13 -19.02
C LYS A 53 -10.71 13.74 -18.41
N ASN A 54 -9.85 13.22 -17.57
CA ASN A 54 -10.01 11.88 -17.00
C ASN A 54 -11.20 11.85 -16.01
N LYS A 55 -11.85 10.69 -15.93
CA LYS A 55 -12.95 10.47 -14.99
C LYS A 55 -12.46 10.58 -13.54
N TYR A 56 -11.29 9.98 -13.24
CA TYR A 56 -10.75 9.87 -11.89
C TYR A 56 -9.56 10.80 -11.70
N ASP A 57 -9.43 11.36 -10.48
CA ASP A 57 -8.29 12.18 -10.08
C ASP A 57 -7.08 11.33 -9.70
N CYS A 58 -7.35 10.22 -9.03
CA CYS A 58 -6.34 9.30 -8.48
C CYS A 58 -6.90 7.87 -8.37
N LEU A 59 -6.00 6.93 -8.08
CA LEU A 59 -6.34 5.57 -7.70
C LEU A 59 -6.01 5.37 -6.23
N ILE A 60 -6.87 4.63 -5.50
CA ILE A 60 -6.61 4.20 -4.12
C ILE A 60 -6.63 2.67 -4.05
N GLY A 61 -5.64 2.07 -3.37
CA GLY A 61 -5.68 0.65 -3.03
C GLY A 61 -6.59 0.40 -1.83
N MET A 62 -7.49 -0.57 -1.95
CA MET A 62 -8.46 -0.91 -0.89
C MET A 62 -8.25 -2.34 -0.41
N SER A 63 -7.85 -2.52 0.85
CA SER A 63 -7.74 -3.83 1.51
C SER A 63 -8.88 -4.10 2.50
N GLY A 64 -9.75 -3.12 2.77
CA GLY A 64 -10.79 -3.22 3.80
C GLY A 64 -10.28 -2.96 5.23
N GLY A 65 -8.97 -2.83 5.41
CA GLY A 65 -8.35 -2.44 6.67
C GLY A 65 -8.54 -0.95 6.98
N VAL A 66 -8.17 -0.55 8.21
CA VAL A 66 -8.40 0.81 8.70
C VAL A 66 -7.67 1.87 7.87
N ASP A 67 -6.39 1.65 7.52
CA ASP A 67 -5.57 2.65 6.84
C ASP A 67 -6.09 2.92 5.43
N SER A 68 -6.34 1.88 4.62
CA SER A 68 -6.88 2.03 3.27
C SER A 68 -8.28 2.64 3.25
N SER A 69 -9.14 2.25 4.20
CA SER A 69 -10.49 2.81 4.34
C SER A 69 -10.47 4.27 4.78
N TYR A 70 -9.54 4.65 5.67
CA TYR A 70 -9.38 6.03 6.10
C TYR A 70 -8.80 6.91 4.99
N VAL A 71 -7.87 6.38 4.18
CA VAL A 71 -7.39 7.06 2.97
C VAL A 71 -8.53 7.31 2.00
N ALA A 72 -9.41 6.34 1.75
CA ALA A 72 -10.58 6.52 0.90
C ALA A 72 -11.48 7.65 1.41
N TYR A 73 -11.80 7.62 2.71
CA TYR A 73 -12.60 8.65 3.36
C TYR A 73 -11.96 10.04 3.22
N LYS A 74 -10.67 10.17 3.55
CA LYS A 74 -9.96 11.44 3.47
C LYS A 74 -9.81 11.94 2.05
N THR A 75 -9.55 11.07 1.09
CA THR A 75 -9.44 11.44 -0.34
C THR A 75 -10.71 12.11 -0.85
N VAL A 76 -11.89 11.55 -0.51
CA VAL A 76 -13.17 12.15 -0.86
C VAL A 76 -13.42 13.46 -0.10
N GLN A 77 -13.07 13.54 1.20
CA GLN A 77 -13.18 14.77 1.98
C GLN A 77 -12.35 15.93 1.41
N LEU A 78 -11.23 15.62 0.76
CA LEU A 78 -10.37 16.59 0.06
C LEU A 78 -10.92 16.99 -1.32
N GLY A 79 -12.11 16.50 -1.69
CA GLY A 79 -12.78 16.80 -2.96
C GLY A 79 -12.11 16.16 -4.17
N LEU A 80 -11.44 15.00 -3.98
CA LEU A 80 -10.91 14.18 -5.05
C LEU A 80 -11.92 13.06 -5.40
N ASN A 81 -11.91 12.65 -6.67
CA ASN A 81 -12.72 11.53 -7.18
C ASN A 81 -11.81 10.31 -7.48
N PRO A 82 -11.60 9.41 -6.53
CA PRO A 82 -10.72 8.26 -6.71
C PRO A 82 -11.42 7.11 -7.44
N LEU A 83 -10.62 6.27 -8.13
CA LEU A 83 -10.96 4.89 -8.47
C LEU A 83 -10.42 3.98 -7.35
N ALA A 84 -11.28 3.24 -6.66
CA ALA A 84 -10.88 2.26 -5.67
C ALA A 84 -10.52 0.94 -6.37
N VAL A 85 -9.36 0.38 -6.04
CA VAL A 85 -8.88 -0.90 -6.58
C VAL A 85 -8.56 -1.85 -5.43
N HIS A 86 -9.18 -3.01 -5.47
CA HIS A 86 -8.88 -4.14 -4.59
C HIS A 86 -8.19 -5.24 -5.38
N VAL A 87 -7.11 -5.79 -4.85
CA VAL A 87 -6.43 -6.95 -5.43
C VAL A 87 -6.84 -8.19 -4.64
N ASP A 88 -7.74 -8.96 -5.22
CA ASP A 88 -8.25 -10.19 -4.63
C ASP A 88 -7.25 -11.33 -4.91
N ASN A 89 -6.59 -11.78 -3.86
CA ASN A 89 -5.62 -12.87 -3.87
C ASN A 89 -6.17 -14.18 -3.28
N GLY A 90 -7.47 -14.22 -2.94
CA GLY A 90 -8.13 -15.38 -2.35
C GLY A 90 -7.92 -15.56 -0.83
N TRP A 91 -7.27 -14.60 -0.17
CA TRP A 91 -7.02 -14.63 1.29
C TRP A 91 -7.88 -13.64 2.07
N ASP A 92 -8.74 -12.90 1.38
CA ASP A 92 -9.55 -11.87 2.00
C ASP A 92 -10.57 -12.46 2.97
N SER A 93 -10.71 -11.82 4.13
CA SER A 93 -11.80 -12.14 5.04
C SER A 93 -13.13 -11.59 4.52
N GLU A 94 -14.26 -12.23 4.86
CA GLU A 94 -15.58 -11.72 4.48
C GLU A 94 -15.80 -10.28 4.99
N GLU A 95 -15.32 -9.97 6.20
CA GLU A 95 -15.48 -8.64 6.79
C GLU A 95 -14.63 -7.58 6.06
N SER A 96 -13.43 -7.92 5.59
CA SER A 96 -12.63 -6.98 4.79
C SER A 96 -13.33 -6.62 3.49
N VAL A 97 -13.90 -7.62 2.79
CA VAL A 97 -14.67 -7.41 1.55
C VAL A 97 -15.95 -6.60 1.80
N LYS A 98 -16.67 -6.87 2.91
CA LYS A 98 -17.84 -6.08 3.32
C LYS A 98 -17.46 -4.63 3.61
N ASN A 99 -16.34 -4.42 4.30
CA ASN A 99 -15.84 -3.08 4.60
C ASN A 99 -15.52 -2.29 3.33
N ILE A 100 -14.85 -2.91 2.34
CA ILE A 100 -14.58 -2.27 1.05
C ILE A 100 -15.89 -1.80 0.40
N LYS A 101 -16.88 -2.70 0.31
CA LYS A 101 -18.19 -2.39 -0.30
C LYS A 101 -18.91 -1.26 0.47
N ASN A 102 -18.93 -1.32 1.81
CA ASN A 102 -19.58 -0.32 2.64
C ASN A 102 -18.95 1.07 2.43
N VAL A 103 -17.61 1.15 2.47
CA VAL A 103 -16.86 2.38 2.28
C VAL A 103 -17.11 2.96 0.88
N CYS A 104 -16.94 2.14 -0.16
CA CYS A 104 -17.12 2.59 -1.54
C CYS A 104 -18.56 3.06 -1.80
N ASN A 105 -19.57 2.31 -1.36
CA ASN A 105 -20.98 2.68 -1.51
C ASN A 105 -21.31 3.97 -0.75
N LYS A 106 -20.87 4.08 0.52
CA LYS A 106 -21.18 5.25 1.35
C LYS A 106 -20.53 6.53 0.86
N LEU A 107 -19.33 6.42 0.25
CA LEU A 107 -18.58 7.55 -0.30
C LEU A 107 -18.83 7.78 -1.80
N ASN A 108 -19.67 6.96 -2.44
CA ASN A 108 -19.93 6.98 -3.87
C ASN A 108 -18.64 6.90 -4.71
N ILE A 109 -17.76 5.96 -4.35
CA ILE A 109 -16.51 5.69 -5.04
C ILE A 109 -16.69 4.52 -6.00
N ASP A 110 -16.28 4.70 -7.26
CA ASP A 110 -16.22 3.59 -8.21
C ASP A 110 -15.17 2.57 -7.77
N TYR A 111 -15.54 1.30 -7.83
CA TYR A 111 -14.75 0.18 -7.33
C TYR A 111 -14.44 -0.83 -8.43
N GLN A 112 -13.20 -1.27 -8.48
CA GLN A 112 -12.72 -2.33 -9.38
C GLN A 112 -11.95 -3.38 -8.59
N SER A 113 -12.32 -4.67 -8.72
CA SER A 113 -11.55 -5.79 -8.21
C SER A 113 -10.60 -6.32 -9.29
N TYR A 114 -9.36 -6.54 -8.94
CA TYR A 114 -8.36 -7.26 -9.74
C TYR A 114 -8.16 -8.64 -9.13
N VAL A 115 -8.82 -9.64 -9.70
CA VAL A 115 -8.77 -11.02 -9.21
C VAL A 115 -7.52 -11.70 -9.76
N LEU A 116 -6.67 -12.22 -8.87
CA LEU A 116 -5.51 -13.02 -9.27
C LEU A 116 -5.94 -14.40 -9.74
N ASN A 117 -5.20 -14.96 -10.71
CA ASN A 117 -5.38 -16.36 -11.05
C ASN A 117 -4.97 -17.23 -9.87
N TRP A 118 -5.92 -17.84 -9.19
CA TRP A 118 -5.70 -18.58 -7.95
C TRP A 118 -4.68 -19.72 -8.09
N GLU A 119 -4.75 -20.51 -9.14
CA GLU A 119 -3.82 -21.63 -9.33
C GLU A 119 -2.37 -21.14 -9.50
N ALA A 120 -2.19 -20.04 -10.23
CA ALA A 120 -0.88 -19.42 -10.39
C ALA A 120 -0.38 -18.79 -9.09
N PHE A 121 -1.24 -18.03 -8.40
CA PHE A 121 -0.89 -17.39 -7.12
C PHE A 121 -0.57 -18.42 -6.04
N LYS A 122 -1.40 -19.46 -5.90
CA LYS A 122 -1.18 -20.56 -4.97
C LYS A 122 0.18 -21.25 -5.18
N ASP A 123 0.55 -21.51 -6.44
CA ASP A 123 1.86 -22.12 -6.74
C ASP A 123 3.02 -21.21 -6.35
N ILE A 124 2.90 -19.90 -6.63
CA ILE A 124 3.90 -18.90 -6.25
C ILE A 124 3.98 -18.80 -4.71
N GLN A 125 2.85 -18.70 -4.01
CA GLN A 125 2.82 -18.63 -2.55
C GLN A 125 3.42 -19.87 -1.89
N LEU A 126 3.09 -21.07 -2.41
CA LEU A 126 3.70 -22.31 -1.93
C LEU A 126 5.20 -22.37 -2.19
N SER A 127 5.70 -21.79 -3.28
CA SER A 127 7.14 -21.74 -3.53
C SER A 127 7.86 -20.86 -2.51
N ILE A 128 7.26 -19.73 -2.10
CA ILE A 128 7.77 -18.87 -1.04
C ILE A 128 7.81 -19.62 0.29
N LEU A 129 6.72 -20.26 0.69
CA LEU A 129 6.67 -21.03 1.93
C LEU A 129 7.74 -22.14 1.98
N LYS A 130 7.94 -22.86 0.87
CA LYS A 130 8.98 -23.90 0.78
C LYS A 130 10.40 -23.36 0.80
N SER A 131 10.61 -22.12 0.40
CA SER A 131 11.94 -21.49 0.44
C SER A 131 12.37 -21.09 1.84
N SER A 132 11.44 -21.13 2.82
CA SER A 132 11.67 -20.76 4.22
C SER A 132 12.26 -19.36 4.42
N ILE A 133 11.97 -18.43 3.50
CA ILE A 133 12.31 -17.02 3.71
C ILE A 133 11.35 -16.42 4.74
N VAL A 134 11.82 -15.41 5.46
CA VAL A 134 11.07 -14.80 6.56
C VAL A 134 9.79 -14.10 6.05
N GLU A 135 9.86 -13.47 4.87
CA GLU A 135 8.79 -12.63 4.37
C GLU A 135 7.87 -13.39 3.41
N VAL A 136 6.73 -13.81 3.92
CA VAL A 136 5.74 -14.60 3.16
C VAL A 136 4.82 -13.75 2.28
N GLU A 137 4.76 -12.45 2.51
CA GLU A 137 3.87 -11.50 1.81
C GLU A 137 4.42 -11.04 0.44
N ILE A 138 5.66 -11.39 0.09
CA ILE A 138 6.32 -10.97 -1.16
C ILE A 138 5.42 -11.12 -2.41
N PRO A 139 4.73 -12.25 -2.65
CA PRO A 139 3.86 -12.37 -3.83
C PRO A 139 2.69 -11.40 -3.80
N THR A 140 2.05 -11.23 -2.65
CA THR A 140 0.93 -10.32 -2.48
C THR A 140 1.34 -8.87 -2.78
N ASP A 141 2.44 -8.42 -2.19
CA ASP A 141 2.91 -7.04 -2.34
C ASP A 141 3.34 -6.72 -3.78
N ILE A 142 4.07 -7.65 -4.43
CA ILE A 142 4.40 -7.51 -5.85
C ILE A 142 3.13 -7.44 -6.70
N ALA A 143 2.12 -8.27 -6.40
CA ALA A 143 0.86 -8.27 -7.14
C ALA A 143 0.07 -6.98 -6.96
N ILE A 144 -0.01 -6.46 -5.73
CA ILE A 144 -0.69 -5.20 -5.43
C ILE A 144 -0.04 -4.04 -6.20
N VAL A 145 1.28 -3.91 -6.12
CA VAL A 145 2.01 -2.85 -6.84
C VAL A 145 1.84 -3.01 -8.35
N GLY A 146 1.97 -4.22 -8.87
CA GLY A 146 1.82 -4.50 -10.31
C GLY A 146 0.42 -4.21 -10.83
N ALA A 147 -0.61 -4.68 -10.13
CA ALA A 147 -2.01 -4.50 -10.53
C ALA A 147 -2.45 -3.03 -10.44
N THR A 148 -2.12 -2.33 -9.35
CA THR A 148 -2.49 -0.91 -9.18
C THR A 148 -1.84 -0.01 -10.22
N HIS A 149 -0.56 -0.22 -10.56
CA HIS A 149 0.11 0.53 -11.62
C HIS A 149 -0.46 0.22 -13.01
N LYS A 150 -0.79 -1.04 -13.27
CA LYS A 150 -1.44 -1.44 -14.53
C LYS A 150 -2.78 -0.74 -14.69
N ILE A 151 -3.67 -0.83 -13.69
CA ILE A 151 -5.00 -0.19 -13.74
C ILE A 151 -4.88 1.33 -13.83
N ALA A 152 -3.94 1.94 -13.08
CA ALA A 152 -3.71 3.38 -13.16
C ALA A 152 -3.29 3.81 -14.58
N SER A 153 -2.40 3.03 -15.23
CA SER A 153 -1.96 3.30 -16.59
C SER A 153 -3.09 3.13 -17.61
N GLU A 154 -3.91 2.06 -17.51
CA GLU A 154 -5.05 1.78 -18.37
C GLU A 154 -6.13 2.88 -18.29
N ASN A 155 -6.33 3.46 -17.11
CA ASN A 155 -7.26 4.57 -16.87
C ASN A 155 -6.62 5.95 -16.98
N ASN A 156 -5.37 6.04 -17.45
CA ASN A 156 -4.59 7.29 -17.54
C ASN A 156 -4.49 8.09 -16.22
N ILE A 157 -4.59 7.41 -15.08
CA ILE A 157 -4.46 7.98 -13.74
C ILE A 157 -2.98 8.19 -13.42
N LYS A 158 -2.62 9.36 -12.92
CA LYS A 158 -1.22 9.76 -12.64
C LYS A 158 -0.82 9.64 -11.18
N PHE A 159 -1.77 9.47 -10.28
CA PHE A 159 -1.50 9.38 -8.85
C PHE A 159 -2.14 8.15 -8.23
N ILE A 160 -1.33 7.37 -7.51
CA ILE A 160 -1.78 6.28 -6.65
C ILE A 160 -1.63 6.77 -5.21
N ILE A 161 -2.73 6.84 -4.47
CA ILE A 161 -2.73 7.20 -3.05
C ILE A 161 -2.72 5.92 -2.22
N SER A 162 -1.72 5.77 -1.37
CA SER A 162 -1.49 4.59 -0.55
C SER A 162 -1.79 4.85 0.92
N GLY A 163 -2.25 3.79 1.62
CA GLY A 163 -2.46 3.79 3.07
C GLY A 163 -1.18 3.62 3.90
N GLY A 164 -0.05 3.28 3.27
CA GLY A 164 1.22 3.19 3.98
C GLY A 164 1.59 4.53 4.64
N ASN A 165 2.17 4.46 5.83
CA ASN A 165 2.54 5.66 6.58
C ASN A 165 3.75 5.41 7.49
N LEU A 166 4.49 6.48 7.77
CA LEU A 166 5.67 6.37 8.62
C LEU A 166 5.32 6.22 10.10
N ALA A 167 4.16 6.73 10.55
CA ALA A 167 3.81 6.71 11.95
C ALA A 167 3.62 5.30 12.51
N THR A 168 3.08 4.38 11.72
CA THR A 168 2.80 3.00 12.13
C THR A 168 3.73 1.94 11.50
N GLU A 169 4.42 2.28 10.41
CA GLU A 169 5.20 1.31 9.63
C GLU A 169 6.70 1.66 9.51
N GLY A 170 7.10 2.86 9.92
CA GLY A 170 8.43 3.39 9.68
C GLY A 170 9.55 2.94 10.64
N ILE A 171 9.23 2.19 11.71
CA ILE A 171 10.17 1.88 12.80
C ILE A 171 11.10 0.69 12.50
N LEU A 172 10.75 -0.17 11.55
CA LEU A 172 11.51 -1.39 11.30
C LEU A 172 12.92 -1.08 10.78
N PRO A 173 13.95 -1.86 11.20
CA PRO A 173 15.30 -1.77 10.68
C PRO A 173 15.34 -1.94 9.17
N TYR A 174 16.23 -1.19 8.50
CA TYR A 174 16.33 -1.22 7.03
C TYR A 174 16.61 -2.63 6.48
N LEU A 175 17.42 -3.40 7.15
CA LEU A 175 17.77 -4.78 6.73
C LEU A 175 16.65 -5.79 6.90
N TRP A 176 15.58 -5.44 7.61
CA TRP A 176 14.41 -6.32 7.77
C TRP A 176 13.40 -6.14 6.63
N PHE A 177 13.59 -5.11 5.76
CA PHE A 177 12.76 -4.91 4.62
C PHE A 177 13.22 -5.73 3.42
N TYR A 178 12.30 -6.30 2.70
CA TYR A 178 12.53 -6.79 1.35
C TYR A 178 12.11 -5.72 0.33
N ASP A 179 12.63 -5.81 -0.87
CA ASP A 179 12.23 -4.92 -1.96
C ASP A 179 11.09 -5.56 -2.78
N PRO A 180 9.86 -5.01 -2.74
CA PRO A 180 8.74 -5.55 -3.52
C PRO A 180 8.95 -5.44 -5.05
N LYS A 181 10.07 -4.86 -5.50
CA LYS A 181 10.49 -4.81 -6.90
C LYS A 181 11.49 -5.89 -7.27
N ASP A 182 11.91 -6.71 -6.32
CA ASP A 182 12.86 -7.81 -6.57
C ASP A 182 12.15 -9.02 -7.20
N LEU A 183 11.66 -8.82 -8.42
CA LEU A 183 11.10 -9.89 -9.22
C LEU A 183 12.13 -10.97 -9.56
N LYS A 184 13.43 -10.66 -9.47
CA LYS A 184 14.51 -11.63 -9.72
C LYS A 184 14.57 -12.68 -8.60
N LEU A 185 14.43 -12.25 -7.35
CA LEU A 185 14.30 -13.14 -6.20
C LEU A 185 13.07 -14.04 -6.37
N LEU A 186 11.89 -13.47 -6.62
CA LEU A 186 10.66 -14.24 -6.81
C LEU A 186 10.79 -15.27 -7.93
N LYS A 187 11.35 -14.91 -9.07
CA LYS A 187 11.62 -15.83 -10.21
C LYS A 187 12.58 -16.96 -9.80
N SER A 188 13.61 -16.66 -9.03
CA SER A 188 14.58 -17.65 -8.57
C SER A 188 13.93 -18.67 -7.64
N ILE A 189 13.12 -18.20 -6.70
CA ILE A 189 12.36 -19.05 -5.77
C ILE A 189 11.35 -19.90 -6.54
N GLN A 190 10.55 -19.30 -7.43
CA GLN A 190 9.58 -20.02 -8.24
C GLN A 190 10.23 -21.10 -9.12
N LYS A 191 11.39 -20.82 -9.71
CA LYS A 191 12.14 -21.81 -10.50
C LYS A 191 12.58 -23.01 -9.65
N ARG A 192 12.94 -22.78 -8.38
CA ARG A 192 13.49 -23.82 -7.50
C ARG A 192 12.41 -24.64 -6.79
N PHE A 193 11.32 -24.01 -6.39
CA PHE A 193 10.31 -24.61 -5.51
C PHE A 193 8.90 -24.66 -6.11
N GLY A 194 8.62 -23.92 -7.18
CA GLY A 194 7.33 -23.93 -7.86
C GLY A 194 7.11 -25.20 -8.68
N LYS A 195 5.85 -25.54 -8.88
CA LYS A 195 5.45 -26.70 -9.70
C LYS A 195 5.19 -26.33 -11.16
N ASN A 196 4.74 -25.08 -11.42
CA ASN A 196 4.36 -24.62 -12.75
C ASN A 196 5.21 -23.42 -13.17
N SER A 197 6.07 -23.60 -14.16
CA SER A 197 6.93 -22.54 -14.70
C SER A 197 6.15 -21.37 -15.35
N ASN A 198 4.86 -21.56 -15.66
CA ASN A 198 4.01 -20.55 -16.27
C ASN A 198 3.25 -19.69 -15.26
N SER A 199 3.29 -20.01 -13.97
CA SER A 199 2.55 -19.27 -12.93
C SER A 199 2.84 -17.77 -12.95
N LEU A 200 4.07 -17.37 -13.23
CA LEU A 200 4.45 -15.97 -13.32
C LEU A 200 3.99 -15.25 -14.60
N LYS A 201 3.46 -15.95 -15.61
CA LYS A 201 3.00 -15.31 -16.86
C LYS A 201 1.70 -14.52 -16.67
N SER A 202 0.77 -15.04 -15.87
CA SER A 202 -0.50 -14.38 -15.55
C SER A 202 -0.42 -13.48 -14.32
N PHE A 203 0.70 -13.52 -13.60
CA PHE A 203 0.92 -12.78 -12.37
C PHE A 203 1.24 -11.30 -12.66
N PRO A 204 0.56 -10.34 -12.00
CA PRO A 204 0.78 -8.91 -12.21
C PRO A 204 2.09 -8.45 -11.56
N SER A 205 3.20 -8.91 -12.10
CA SER A 205 4.54 -8.64 -11.57
C SER A 205 4.93 -7.17 -11.68
N PHE A 206 5.82 -6.72 -10.79
CA PHE A 206 6.43 -5.41 -10.79
C PHE A 206 7.94 -5.53 -10.61
N ASP A 207 8.71 -4.74 -11.33
CA ASP A 207 10.17 -4.70 -11.26
C ASP A 207 10.71 -3.31 -11.57
N TYR A 208 12.01 -3.11 -11.44
CA TYR A 208 12.67 -1.82 -11.75
C TYR A 208 12.42 -1.31 -13.17
N LYS A 209 12.28 -2.21 -14.16
CA LYS A 209 12.00 -1.80 -15.56
C LYS A 209 10.58 -1.23 -15.66
N LYS A 210 9.61 -1.91 -15.04
CA LYS A 210 8.23 -1.43 -14.97
C LYS A 210 8.12 -0.15 -14.13
N GLU A 211 8.88 -0.03 -13.04
CA GLU A 211 8.94 1.21 -12.27
C GLU A 211 9.40 2.39 -13.14
N ILE A 212 10.50 2.23 -13.88
CA ILE A 212 10.99 3.24 -14.82
C ILE A 212 9.93 3.57 -15.87
N TYR A 213 9.29 2.56 -16.46
CA TYR A 213 8.22 2.75 -17.43
C TYR A 213 7.07 3.56 -16.85
N TYR A 214 6.50 3.13 -15.72
CA TYR A 214 5.36 3.82 -15.12
C TYR A 214 5.71 5.22 -14.62
N LYS A 215 6.91 5.43 -14.09
CA LYS A 215 7.36 6.72 -13.57
C LYS A 215 7.62 7.74 -14.67
N PHE A 216 8.29 7.34 -15.75
CA PHE A 216 8.74 8.28 -16.80
C PHE A 216 7.78 8.35 -17.99
N PHE A 217 7.22 7.23 -18.44
CA PHE A 217 6.32 7.21 -19.59
C PHE A 217 4.86 7.40 -19.17
N SER A 218 4.36 6.62 -18.23
CA SER A 218 2.99 6.79 -17.73
C SER A 218 2.85 7.95 -16.76
N LYS A 219 3.95 8.49 -16.22
CA LYS A 219 4.03 9.60 -15.25
C LYS A 219 3.25 9.31 -13.97
N ILE A 220 3.17 8.02 -13.56
CA ILE A 220 2.47 7.61 -12.34
C ILE A 220 3.37 7.88 -11.14
N ARG A 221 2.79 8.42 -10.07
CA ARG A 221 3.45 8.72 -8.80
C ARG A 221 2.63 8.18 -7.64
N GLN A 222 3.30 7.57 -6.68
CA GLN A 222 2.69 7.11 -5.43
C GLN A 222 2.79 8.21 -4.36
N ILE A 223 1.69 8.40 -3.61
CA ILE A 223 1.59 9.38 -2.52
C ILE A 223 1.12 8.65 -1.26
N TYR A 224 1.82 8.85 -0.16
CA TYR A 224 1.47 8.37 1.17
C TYR A 224 0.77 9.49 1.94
N ILE A 225 -0.54 9.63 1.69
CA ILE A 225 -1.30 10.81 2.14
C ILE A 225 -1.39 10.91 3.67
N LEU A 226 -1.32 9.78 4.40
CA LEU A 226 -1.37 9.78 5.86
C LEU A 226 -0.15 10.47 6.51
N ASN A 227 0.96 10.63 5.79
CA ASN A 227 2.12 11.39 6.28
C ASN A 227 1.87 12.91 6.29
N TYR A 228 0.80 13.36 5.63
CA TYR A 228 0.38 14.77 5.54
C TYR A 228 -0.88 15.05 6.38
N LEU A 229 -1.28 14.11 7.22
CA LEU A 229 -2.48 14.21 8.06
C LEU A 229 -2.09 13.90 9.52
N PRO A 230 -2.77 14.50 10.51
CA PRO A 230 -2.64 14.08 11.90
C PRO A 230 -3.29 12.70 12.08
N TYR A 231 -2.57 11.63 11.68
CA TYR A 231 -3.09 10.28 11.68
C TYR A 231 -2.90 9.61 13.04
N LYS A 232 -4.01 9.16 13.63
CA LYS A 232 -4.07 8.26 14.78
C LYS A 232 -5.06 7.15 14.49
N LYS A 233 -4.62 5.91 14.65
CA LYS A 233 -5.38 4.72 14.26
C LYS A 233 -6.73 4.62 15.00
N GLU A 234 -6.75 4.94 16.30
CA GLU A 234 -7.94 4.92 17.13
C GLU A 234 -9.00 5.93 16.67
N ASP A 235 -8.58 7.12 16.27
CA ASP A 235 -9.46 8.18 15.77
C ASP A 235 -9.97 7.83 14.36
N ALA A 236 -9.14 7.20 13.55
CA ALA A 236 -9.54 6.69 12.23
C ALA A 236 -10.62 5.61 12.36
N ILE A 237 -10.46 4.64 13.26
CA ILE A 237 -11.46 3.59 13.54
C ILE A 237 -12.80 4.22 13.90
N LYS A 238 -12.83 5.11 14.92
CA LYS A 238 -14.06 5.81 15.34
C LYS A 238 -14.74 6.56 14.20
N THR A 239 -13.93 7.23 13.37
CA THR A 239 -14.42 7.97 12.21
C THR A 239 -15.07 7.04 11.19
N LEU A 240 -14.42 5.94 10.86
CA LEU A 240 -14.91 4.98 9.87
C LEU A 240 -16.18 4.27 10.32
N GLU A 241 -16.26 3.83 11.58
CA GLU A 241 -17.45 3.22 12.16
C GLU A 241 -18.66 4.16 12.08
N ASN A 242 -18.45 5.43 12.43
CA ASN A 242 -19.54 6.43 12.47
C ASN A 242 -19.95 6.97 11.09
N LYS A 243 -19.02 7.05 10.12
CA LYS A 243 -19.26 7.76 8.85
C LYS A 243 -19.52 6.85 7.67
N VAL A 244 -18.91 5.65 7.63
CA VAL A 244 -18.94 4.80 6.44
C VAL A 244 -19.34 3.34 6.69
N ASN A 245 -19.89 3.03 7.86
CA ASN A 245 -20.32 1.69 8.27
C ASN A 245 -19.19 0.64 8.18
N TRP A 246 -17.96 1.07 8.38
CA TRP A 246 -16.81 0.18 8.50
C TRP A 246 -16.85 -0.53 9.86
N LYS A 247 -16.46 -1.80 9.90
CA LYS A 247 -16.44 -2.59 11.13
C LYS A 247 -15.01 -3.02 11.46
N ASN A 248 -14.63 -2.84 12.73
CA ASN A 248 -13.40 -3.40 13.24
C ASN A 248 -13.54 -4.91 13.40
N TYR A 249 -12.63 -5.68 12.78
CA TYR A 249 -12.62 -7.14 12.84
C TYR A 249 -11.40 -7.70 13.58
N GLY A 250 -10.63 -6.83 14.27
CA GLY A 250 -9.61 -7.23 15.25
C GLY A 250 -8.37 -7.95 14.72
N GLY A 251 -8.22 -8.10 13.41
CA GLY A 251 -7.12 -8.83 12.77
C GLY A 251 -6.49 -8.07 11.60
N LYS A 252 -5.36 -8.63 11.11
CA LYS A 252 -4.91 -8.38 9.73
C LYS A 252 -5.77 -9.24 8.79
N HIS A 253 -6.10 -8.71 7.63
CA HIS A 253 -6.72 -9.46 6.52
C HIS A 253 -5.66 -10.25 5.81
#